data_c6f0e0026bcf5ff5ed153a413492286d
#
_entry.id   c6f0e0026bcf5ff5ed153a413492286d
#
_cell.length_a   1.000
_cell.length_b   1.000
_cell.length_c   1.000
_cell.angle_alpha   90.00
_cell.angle_beta   90.00
_cell.angle_gamma   90.00
#
_symmetry.space_group_name_H-M   'P 1'
#
loop_
_entity.id
_entity.type
_entity.pdbx_description
1 polymer ?
#
loop_
_entity_poly.entity_id
_entity_poly.type
_entity_poly.pdbx_seq_one_letter_code
_entity_poly.pdbx_strand_id
1 'polypeptide(L)'
;GITTQAILTANPEADPLRLQAGQQIVIPLAFDIVPETIRFSFELAELCIEGIQARYPFVGTGRIGRSVLGRPLYELRIGNGPSHVMYNASHHANEWITSPVIMKYAEQLAKQYAFGGTLSGTPAAQVYAHATIHLIPMVNPDGVDLVTGAIAPGTAAYAAAAALAANYPDIAFPNGWKANISGVDLNLNYPAGWEQARDI
;
A
#
# COMPACT_ATOMS: atom_id res chain seq x y z
N GLY A 1 -4.63 -17.76 20.24
CA GLY A 1 -6.05 -17.89 19.88
C GLY A 1 -6.65 -16.55 19.51
N ILE A 2 -7.81 -16.55 18.88
CA ILE A 2 -8.55 -15.34 18.49
C ILE A 2 -9.48 -14.98 19.64
N THR A 3 -9.51 -13.69 20.01
CA THR A 3 -10.40 -13.20 21.07
C THR A 3 -11.78 -12.87 20.51
N THR A 4 -12.81 -12.94 21.38
CA THR A 4 -14.17 -12.49 21.03
C THR A 4 -14.16 -11.03 20.55
N GLN A 5 -13.37 -10.17 21.20
CA GLN A 5 -13.23 -8.77 20.82
C GLN A 5 -12.68 -8.60 19.40
N ALA A 6 -11.68 -9.39 19.02
CA ALA A 6 -11.15 -9.36 17.66
C ALA A 6 -12.20 -9.76 16.61
N ILE A 7 -13.01 -10.77 16.90
CA ILE A 7 -14.11 -11.18 16.01
C ILE A 7 -15.16 -10.07 15.91
N LEU A 8 -15.56 -9.45 17.01
CA LEU A 8 -16.53 -8.35 17.00
C LEU A 8 -16.01 -7.15 16.20
N THR A 9 -14.76 -6.77 16.39
CA THR A 9 -14.16 -5.64 15.66
C THR A 9 -14.07 -5.92 14.15
N ALA A 10 -13.80 -7.17 13.76
CA ALA A 10 -13.76 -7.56 12.36
C ALA A 10 -15.15 -7.70 11.71
N ASN A 11 -16.22 -7.63 12.50
CA ASN A 11 -17.61 -7.77 12.05
C ASN A 11 -18.50 -6.67 12.66
N PRO A 12 -18.28 -5.40 12.34
CA PRO A 12 -18.97 -4.27 13.01
C PRO A 12 -20.48 -4.28 12.81
N GLU A 13 -20.97 -4.91 11.75
CA GLU A 13 -22.40 -5.03 11.43
C GLU A 13 -23.07 -6.26 12.07
N ALA A 14 -22.30 -7.14 12.72
CA ALA A 14 -22.85 -8.36 13.30
C ALA A 14 -23.27 -8.13 14.76
N ASP A 15 -24.55 -8.37 15.07
CA ASP A 15 -25.02 -8.42 16.45
C ASP A 15 -24.67 -9.80 17.06
N PRO A 16 -23.71 -9.85 18.03
CA PRO A 16 -23.29 -11.13 18.62
C PRO A 16 -24.37 -11.90 19.34
N LEU A 17 -25.48 -11.23 19.70
CA LEU A 17 -26.65 -11.85 20.36
C LEU A 17 -27.69 -12.32 19.36
N ARG A 18 -27.57 -12.02 18.08
CA ARG A 18 -28.56 -12.30 17.02
C ARG A 18 -27.95 -12.89 15.75
N LEU A 19 -26.87 -13.67 15.87
CA LEU A 19 -26.30 -14.35 14.74
C LEU A 19 -27.28 -15.30 14.08
N GLN A 20 -27.37 -15.25 12.75
CA GLN A 20 -28.22 -16.09 11.94
C GLN A 20 -27.51 -17.33 11.43
N ALA A 21 -28.18 -18.46 11.32
CA ALA A 21 -27.64 -19.65 10.69
C ALA A 21 -27.28 -19.32 9.20
N GLY A 22 -26.06 -19.62 8.79
CA GLY A 22 -25.56 -19.28 7.45
C GLY A 22 -24.99 -17.86 7.30
N GLN A 23 -25.05 -17.02 8.33
CA GLN A 23 -24.38 -15.72 8.34
C GLN A 23 -22.86 -15.90 8.25
N GLN A 24 -22.23 -15.19 7.31
CA GLN A 24 -20.78 -15.17 7.19
C GLN A 24 -20.17 -14.26 8.24
N ILE A 25 -19.14 -14.72 8.90
CA ILE A 25 -18.38 -13.97 9.90
C ILE A 25 -16.90 -14.01 9.53
N VAL A 26 -16.26 -12.84 9.52
CA VAL A 26 -14.83 -12.73 9.35
C VAL A 26 -14.12 -13.13 10.64
N ILE A 27 -13.21 -14.09 10.55
CA ILE A 27 -12.35 -14.51 11.66
C ILE A 27 -10.95 -13.96 11.39
N PRO A 28 -10.50 -12.90 12.14
CA PRO A 28 -9.20 -12.29 11.91
C PRO A 28 -8.09 -13.23 12.43
N LEU A 29 -7.43 -13.93 11.50
CA LEU A 29 -6.32 -14.83 11.84
C LEU A 29 -5.08 -14.04 12.25
N ALA A 30 -4.29 -14.59 13.18
CA ALA A 30 -3.15 -13.88 13.78
C ALA A 30 -1.87 -13.89 12.93
N PHE A 31 -1.80 -14.69 11.84
CA PHE A 31 -0.63 -14.70 10.95
C PHE A 31 -0.63 -13.46 10.03
N ASP A 32 0.55 -13.01 9.67
CA ASP A 32 0.72 -11.81 8.86
C ASP A 32 0.38 -12.07 7.39
N ILE A 33 -0.28 -11.10 6.76
CA ILE A 33 -0.66 -11.12 5.33
C ILE A 33 0.50 -10.61 4.49
N VAL A 34 1.14 -9.51 4.96
CA VAL A 34 2.20 -8.85 4.22
C VAL A 34 3.51 -9.61 4.41
N PRO A 35 4.11 -10.17 3.36
CA PRO A 35 5.36 -10.91 3.45
C PRO A 35 6.56 -9.99 3.70
N GLU A 36 7.59 -10.51 4.38
CA GLU A 36 8.79 -9.74 4.74
C GLU A 36 10.01 -10.03 3.84
N THR A 37 9.98 -11.11 3.08
CA THR A 37 11.20 -11.67 2.45
C THR A 37 11.18 -11.76 0.94
N ILE A 38 10.15 -11.26 0.26
CA ILE A 38 10.02 -11.33 -1.21
C ILE A 38 9.95 -9.93 -1.82
N ARG A 39 10.39 -9.84 -3.10
CA ARG A 39 10.25 -8.62 -3.88
C ARG A 39 8.78 -8.26 -4.02
N PHE A 40 8.45 -7.03 -3.69
CA PHE A 40 7.07 -6.57 -3.56
C PHE A 40 6.60 -5.94 -4.87
N SER A 41 5.97 -6.75 -5.73
CA SER A 41 5.36 -6.30 -6.98
C SER A 41 4.00 -5.65 -6.77
N PHE A 42 3.47 -5.02 -7.83
CA PHE A 42 2.10 -4.48 -7.83
C PHE A 42 1.05 -5.56 -7.55
N GLU A 43 1.14 -6.71 -8.21
CA GLU A 43 0.20 -7.82 -8.01
C GLU A 43 0.19 -8.31 -6.55
N LEU A 44 1.38 -8.41 -5.94
CA LEU A 44 1.49 -8.78 -4.53
C LEU A 44 0.88 -7.72 -3.62
N ALA A 45 1.03 -6.44 -3.95
CA ALA A 45 0.38 -5.36 -3.22
C ALA A 45 -1.14 -5.47 -3.29
N GLU A 46 -1.72 -5.75 -4.46
CA GLU A 46 -3.16 -6.00 -4.62
C GLU A 46 -3.65 -7.15 -3.73
N LEU A 47 -2.99 -8.29 -3.78
CA LEU A 47 -3.32 -9.46 -2.95
C LEU A 47 -3.24 -9.14 -1.45
N CYS A 48 -2.24 -8.37 -1.02
CA CYS A 48 -2.13 -7.95 0.37
C CYS A 48 -3.25 -6.97 0.77
N ILE A 49 -3.63 -6.04 -0.11
CA ILE A 49 -4.75 -5.10 0.13
C ILE A 49 -6.06 -5.88 0.29
N GLU A 50 -6.34 -6.80 -0.62
CA GLU A 50 -7.53 -7.66 -0.56
C GLU A 50 -7.54 -8.50 0.73
N GLY A 51 -6.40 -9.09 1.10
CA GLY A 51 -6.25 -9.87 2.31
C GLY A 51 -6.46 -9.04 3.58
N ILE A 52 -5.91 -7.82 3.64
CA ILE A 52 -6.10 -6.90 4.77
C ILE A 52 -7.57 -6.50 4.87
N GLN A 53 -8.22 -6.13 3.76
CA GLN A 53 -9.62 -5.75 3.74
C GLN A 53 -10.54 -6.91 4.13
N ALA A 54 -10.27 -8.10 3.62
CA ALA A 54 -11.05 -9.30 3.97
C ALA A 54 -10.94 -9.66 5.46
N ARG A 55 -9.74 -9.48 6.04
CA ARG A 55 -9.48 -9.77 7.47
C ARG A 55 -9.97 -8.67 8.41
N TYR A 56 -9.89 -7.42 7.96
CA TYR A 56 -10.20 -6.22 8.74
C TYR A 56 -11.18 -5.33 7.96
N PRO A 57 -12.48 -5.65 7.94
CA PRO A 57 -13.50 -4.93 7.14
C PRO A 57 -13.64 -3.45 7.47
N PHE A 58 -13.15 -3.00 8.63
CA PHE A 58 -13.09 -1.59 9.00
C PHE A 58 -11.97 -0.81 8.28
N VAL A 59 -11.07 -1.49 7.57
CA VAL A 59 -10.08 -0.85 6.70
C VAL A 59 -10.76 -0.49 5.39
N GLY A 60 -10.94 0.81 5.16
CA GLY A 60 -11.45 1.31 3.89
C GLY A 60 -10.41 1.16 2.79
N THR A 61 -10.86 0.86 1.57
CA THR A 61 -10.01 0.87 0.38
C THR A 61 -10.59 1.78 -0.68
N GLY A 62 -9.72 2.42 -1.46
CA GLY A 62 -10.10 3.31 -2.54
C GLY A 62 -9.10 3.25 -3.70
N ARG A 63 -9.47 3.90 -4.80
CA ARG A 63 -8.60 4.11 -5.97
C ARG A 63 -8.49 5.60 -6.19
N ILE A 64 -7.28 6.15 -6.11
CA ILE A 64 -7.02 7.59 -6.26
C ILE A 64 -6.58 7.98 -7.67
N GLY A 65 -6.30 7.02 -8.53
CA GLY A 65 -5.84 7.26 -9.89
C GLY A 65 -5.44 5.98 -10.61
N ARG A 66 -4.71 6.17 -11.72
CA ARG A 66 -4.12 5.09 -12.52
C ARG A 66 -2.70 5.43 -12.91
N SER A 67 -1.87 4.41 -13.03
CA SER A 67 -0.53 4.51 -13.61
C SER A 67 -0.57 4.67 -15.14
N VAL A 68 0.58 4.84 -15.76
CA VAL A 68 0.73 4.92 -17.23
C VAL A 68 0.21 3.65 -17.90
N LEU A 69 0.46 2.47 -17.33
CA LEU A 69 -0.05 1.20 -17.86
C LEU A 69 -1.49 0.89 -17.41
N GLY A 70 -2.18 1.85 -16.80
CA GLY A 70 -3.59 1.73 -16.40
C GLY A 70 -3.83 1.01 -15.08
N ARG A 71 -2.80 0.66 -14.32
CA ARG A 71 -2.92 0.03 -13.01
C ARG A 71 -3.55 0.99 -12.01
N PRO A 72 -4.46 0.52 -11.14
CA PRO A 72 -5.04 1.37 -10.11
C PRO A 72 -3.98 1.80 -9.09
N LEU A 73 -4.05 3.06 -8.66
CA LEU A 73 -3.33 3.55 -7.50
C LEU A 73 -4.25 3.42 -6.29
N TYR A 74 -3.89 2.52 -5.40
CA TYR A 74 -4.71 2.19 -4.23
C TYR A 74 -4.45 3.12 -3.04
N GLU A 75 -5.52 3.35 -2.29
CA GLU A 75 -5.53 3.95 -0.98
C GLU A 75 -6.10 2.96 0.03
N LEU A 76 -5.46 2.81 1.20
CA LEU A 76 -6.08 2.22 2.39
C LEU A 76 -6.36 3.32 3.40
N ARG A 77 -7.51 3.25 4.07
CA ARG A 77 -7.91 4.19 5.12
C ARG A 77 -8.15 3.46 6.42
N ILE A 78 -7.48 3.89 7.49
CA ILE A 78 -7.61 3.31 8.82
C ILE A 78 -7.87 4.44 9.81
N GLY A 79 -8.96 4.32 10.57
CA GLY A 79 -9.40 5.33 11.52
C GLY A 79 -10.63 6.11 11.06
N ASN A 80 -11.22 6.83 12.00
CA ASN A 80 -12.40 7.68 11.80
C ASN A 80 -12.29 9.03 12.54
N GLY A 81 -11.09 9.38 12.99
CA GLY A 81 -10.82 10.63 13.67
C GLY A 81 -10.75 11.84 12.72
N PRO A 82 -10.89 13.07 13.27
CA PRO A 82 -10.92 14.30 12.47
C PRO A 82 -9.57 14.71 11.91
N SER A 83 -8.47 14.21 12.44
CA SER A 83 -7.11 14.52 11.96
C SER A 83 -6.76 13.60 10.79
N HIS A 84 -6.55 14.18 9.60
CA HIS A 84 -6.16 13.41 8.42
C HIS A 84 -4.65 13.41 8.25
N VAL A 85 -4.07 12.22 8.13
CA VAL A 85 -2.63 12.00 7.91
C VAL A 85 -2.46 11.12 6.68
N MET A 86 -1.54 11.49 5.79
CA MET A 86 -1.26 10.70 4.59
C MET A 86 0.19 10.23 4.59
N TYR A 87 0.38 8.95 4.30
CA TYR A 87 1.67 8.36 4.00
C TYR A 87 1.62 7.70 2.62
N ASN A 88 2.69 7.84 1.87
CA ASN A 88 2.81 7.22 0.56
C ASN A 88 4.19 6.56 0.40
N ALA A 89 4.29 5.64 -0.56
CA ALA A 89 5.50 4.86 -0.80
C ALA A 89 5.76 4.69 -2.30
N SER A 90 7.01 4.35 -2.63
CA SER A 90 7.45 4.00 -3.98
C SER A 90 7.09 5.04 -5.03
N HIS A 91 7.44 6.31 -4.78
CA HIS A 91 7.52 7.33 -5.84
C HIS A 91 8.62 6.96 -6.82
N HIS A 92 9.81 6.63 -6.30
CA HIS A 92 10.88 6.09 -7.11
C HIS A 92 10.78 4.57 -7.18
N ALA A 93 10.93 4.03 -8.37
CA ALA A 93 10.76 2.62 -8.65
C ALA A 93 11.75 1.72 -7.89
N ASN A 94 13.00 2.14 -7.76
CA ASN A 94 14.05 1.41 -7.05
C ASN A 94 13.88 1.42 -5.52
N GLU A 95 12.98 2.25 -5.00
CA GLU A 95 12.63 2.31 -3.58
C GLU A 95 11.42 1.42 -3.24
N TRP A 96 11.20 0.35 -4.00
CA TRP A 96 10.07 -0.57 -3.85
C TRP A 96 9.90 -1.12 -2.42
N ILE A 97 10.98 -1.19 -1.65
CA ILE A 97 10.95 -1.65 -0.25
C ILE A 97 10.07 -0.78 0.65
N THR A 98 9.81 0.46 0.30
CA THR A 98 8.93 1.34 1.06
C THR A 98 7.47 0.91 0.99
N SER A 99 7.05 0.23 -0.09
CA SER A 99 5.70 -0.32 -0.24
C SER A 99 5.36 -1.39 0.81
N PRO A 100 6.14 -2.47 1.00
CA PRO A 100 5.85 -3.44 2.06
C PRO A 100 5.96 -2.83 3.46
N VAL A 101 6.77 -1.81 3.67
CA VAL A 101 6.84 -1.09 4.97
C VAL A 101 5.50 -0.43 5.30
N ILE A 102 4.92 0.33 4.37
CA ILE A 102 3.59 0.94 4.58
C ILE A 102 2.50 -0.12 4.71
N MET A 103 2.55 -1.17 3.88
CA MET A 103 1.59 -2.26 3.95
C MET A 103 1.66 -3.01 5.29
N LYS A 104 2.88 -3.24 5.80
CA LYS A 104 3.08 -3.85 7.12
C LYS A 104 2.57 -2.95 8.24
N TYR A 105 2.80 -1.64 8.13
CA TYR A 105 2.24 -0.68 9.07
C TYR A 105 0.71 -0.72 9.06
N ALA A 106 0.06 -0.75 7.88
CA ALA A 106 -1.39 -0.88 7.75
C ALA A 106 -1.91 -2.16 8.44
N GLU A 107 -1.26 -3.30 8.16
CA GLU A 107 -1.61 -4.57 8.76
C GLU A 107 -1.45 -4.55 10.29
N GLN A 108 -0.32 -4.03 10.80
CA GLN A 108 -0.08 -3.97 12.23
C GLN A 108 -1.05 -3.04 12.95
N LEU A 109 -1.36 -1.87 12.39
CA LEU A 109 -2.36 -0.96 12.98
C LEU A 109 -3.73 -1.61 13.01
N ALA A 110 -4.17 -2.22 11.91
CA ALA A 110 -5.45 -2.92 11.84
C ALA A 110 -5.49 -4.11 12.82
N LYS A 111 -4.42 -4.89 12.91
CA LYS A 111 -4.28 -6.00 13.85
C LYS A 111 -4.36 -5.52 15.30
N GLN A 112 -3.57 -4.51 15.68
CA GLN A 112 -3.59 -3.99 17.05
C GLN A 112 -4.95 -3.39 17.41
N TYR A 113 -5.61 -2.70 16.48
CA TYR A 113 -6.97 -2.21 16.69
C TYR A 113 -7.94 -3.35 16.93
N ALA A 114 -7.95 -4.38 16.08
CA ALA A 114 -8.83 -5.54 16.19
C ALA A 114 -8.64 -6.34 17.50
N PHE A 115 -7.39 -6.43 17.98
CA PHE A 115 -7.07 -7.21 19.19
C PHE A 115 -7.01 -6.36 20.47
N GLY A 116 -7.32 -5.06 20.43
CA GLY A 116 -7.28 -4.17 21.59
C GLY A 116 -5.84 -3.89 22.08
N GLY A 117 -4.87 -3.96 21.17
CA GLY A 117 -3.46 -3.77 21.48
C GLY A 117 -2.98 -2.32 21.35
N THR A 118 -1.68 -2.15 21.34
CA THR A 118 -1.00 -0.84 21.25
C THR A 118 -0.09 -0.76 20.05
N LEU A 119 0.11 0.46 19.54
CA LEU A 119 1.13 0.80 18.55
C LEU A 119 2.11 1.76 19.19
N SER A 120 3.38 1.36 19.33
CA SER A 120 4.42 2.15 20.00
C SER A 120 4.00 2.72 21.36
N GLY A 121 3.29 1.90 22.16
CA GLY A 121 2.81 2.28 23.50
C GLY A 121 1.49 3.03 23.52
N THR A 122 0.95 3.49 22.39
CA THR A 122 -0.37 4.14 22.30
C THR A 122 -1.44 3.09 21.97
N PRO A 123 -2.58 3.06 22.68
CA PRO A 123 -3.69 2.18 22.33
C PRO A 123 -4.15 2.40 20.88
N ALA A 124 -4.24 1.32 20.10
CA ALA A 124 -4.62 1.43 18.70
C ALA A 124 -6.04 2.01 18.52
N ALA A 125 -6.95 1.76 19.47
CA ALA A 125 -8.27 2.38 19.50
C ALA A 125 -8.21 3.90 19.65
N GLN A 126 -7.23 4.43 20.39
CA GLN A 126 -7.01 5.87 20.53
C GLN A 126 -6.51 6.46 19.20
N VAL A 127 -5.56 5.82 18.53
CA VAL A 127 -5.09 6.22 17.19
C VAL A 127 -6.26 6.26 16.22
N TYR A 128 -7.06 5.19 16.18
CA TYR A 128 -8.22 5.04 15.30
C TYR A 128 -9.27 6.15 15.51
N ALA A 129 -9.54 6.52 16.77
CA ALA A 129 -10.53 7.54 17.10
C ALA A 129 -10.05 8.98 16.86
N HIS A 130 -8.74 9.23 16.90
CA HIS A 130 -8.17 10.58 16.74
C HIS A 130 -7.76 10.93 15.32
N ALA A 131 -7.39 9.93 14.52
CA ALA A 131 -6.90 10.15 13.17
C ALA A 131 -7.61 9.27 12.14
N THR A 132 -7.68 9.77 10.91
CA THR A 132 -7.93 9.00 9.71
C THR A 132 -6.63 8.94 8.92
N ILE A 133 -6.05 7.75 8.84
CA ILE A 133 -4.75 7.53 8.22
C ILE A 133 -4.99 7.02 6.79
N HIS A 134 -4.49 7.78 5.82
CA HIS A 134 -4.53 7.49 4.40
C HIS A 134 -3.17 6.90 3.99
N LEU A 135 -3.16 5.69 3.48
CA LEU A 135 -1.95 4.99 3.06
C LEU A 135 -2.01 4.71 1.57
N ILE A 136 -1.04 5.22 0.82
CA ILE A 136 -0.88 4.98 -0.61
C ILE A 136 0.36 4.11 -0.78
N PRO A 137 0.20 2.77 -0.82
CA PRO A 137 1.33 1.86 -0.68
C PRO A 137 2.26 1.83 -1.89
N MET A 138 1.80 2.27 -3.06
CA MET A 138 2.63 2.23 -4.28
C MET A 138 2.18 3.32 -5.25
N VAL A 139 2.92 4.44 -5.30
CA VAL A 139 2.62 5.57 -6.19
C VAL A 139 3.06 5.28 -7.63
N ASN A 140 4.12 4.48 -7.80
CA ASN A 140 4.72 4.14 -9.09
C ASN A 140 4.72 2.62 -9.37
N PRO A 141 3.53 2.00 -9.55
CA PRO A 141 3.44 0.54 -9.70
C PRO A 141 4.14 0.00 -10.95
N ASP A 142 4.14 0.75 -12.05
CA ASP A 142 4.78 0.32 -13.30
C ASP A 142 6.31 0.32 -13.16
N GLY A 143 6.86 1.37 -12.54
CA GLY A 143 8.28 1.45 -12.27
C GLY A 143 8.75 0.40 -11.26
N VAL A 144 7.97 0.18 -10.20
CA VAL A 144 8.24 -0.89 -9.22
C VAL A 144 8.30 -2.25 -9.91
N ASP A 145 7.34 -2.58 -10.76
CA ASP A 145 7.30 -3.85 -11.47
C ASP A 145 8.43 -4.00 -12.49
N LEU A 146 8.90 -2.89 -13.06
CA LEU A 146 10.11 -2.89 -13.90
C LEU A 146 11.34 -3.30 -13.08
N VAL A 147 11.55 -2.67 -11.92
CA VAL A 147 12.71 -2.92 -11.05
C VAL A 147 12.64 -4.29 -10.37
N THR A 148 11.47 -4.72 -9.96
CA THR A 148 11.27 -6.01 -9.29
C THR A 148 11.28 -7.19 -10.26
N GLY A 149 11.19 -6.92 -11.58
CA GLY A 149 11.21 -7.92 -12.64
C GLY A 149 9.84 -8.48 -13.02
N ALA A 150 8.75 -7.95 -12.47
CA ALA A 150 7.39 -8.32 -12.88
C ALA A 150 7.07 -7.82 -14.30
N ILE A 151 7.64 -6.68 -14.72
CA ILE A 151 7.74 -6.32 -16.14
C ILE A 151 9.04 -6.92 -16.68
N ALA A 152 8.90 -8.07 -17.36
CA ALA A 152 10.03 -8.86 -17.82
C ALA A 152 10.71 -8.30 -19.10
N PRO A 153 12.01 -8.59 -19.31
CA PRO A 153 12.66 -8.40 -20.61
C PRO A 153 11.84 -9.04 -21.74
N GLY A 154 11.78 -8.34 -22.89
CA GLY A 154 11.00 -8.78 -24.05
C GLY A 154 9.58 -8.21 -24.11
N THR A 155 9.07 -7.59 -23.05
CA THR A 155 7.82 -6.83 -23.12
C THR A 155 8.04 -5.45 -23.78
N ALA A 156 7.00 -4.91 -24.43
CA ALA A 156 7.06 -3.58 -25.05
C ALA A 156 7.37 -2.48 -24.02
N ALA A 157 6.81 -2.58 -22.81
CA ALA A 157 7.06 -1.65 -21.71
C ALA A 157 8.53 -1.67 -21.25
N TYR A 158 9.10 -2.88 -21.08
CA TYR A 158 10.52 -3.02 -20.75
C TYR A 158 11.42 -2.42 -21.83
N ALA A 159 11.14 -2.73 -23.12
CA ALA A 159 11.93 -2.24 -24.23
C ALA A 159 11.89 -0.69 -24.33
N ALA A 160 10.72 -0.09 -24.12
CA ALA A 160 10.58 1.36 -24.11
C ALA A 160 11.38 2.01 -22.96
N ALA A 161 11.28 1.47 -21.74
CA ALA A 161 12.06 1.95 -20.62
C ALA A 161 13.59 1.76 -20.82
N ALA A 162 14.00 0.63 -21.38
CA ALA A 162 15.41 0.38 -21.70
C ALA A 162 15.97 1.37 -22.75
N ALA A 163 15.18 1.73 -23.75
CA ALA A 163 15.57 2.72 -24.74
C ALA A 163 15.76 4.12 -24.12
N LEU A 164 14.93 4.50 -23.15
CA LEU A 164 15.12 5.73 -22.37
C LEU A 164 16.38 5.66 -21.49
N ALA A 165 16.58 4.53 -20.80
CA ALA A 165 17.71 4.30 -19.92
C ALA A 165 19.06 4.37 -20.67
N ALA A 166 19.09 4.03 -21.96
CA ALA A 166 20.31 4.11 -22.78
C ALA A 166 20.90 5.53 -22.86
N ASN A 167 20.11 6.58 -22.59
CA ASN A 167 20.59 7.95 -22.50
C ASN A 167 21.31 8.26 -21.17
N TYR A 168 21.26 7.34 -20.20
CA TYR A 168 21.80 7.50 -18.84
C TYR A 168 22.67 6.28 -18.48
N PRO A 169 23.82 6.07 -19.14
CA PRO A 169 24.61 4.84 -19.04
C PRO A 169 25.19 4.59 -17.63
N ASP A 170 25.30 5.64 -16.82
CA ASP A 170 25.78 5.55 -15.44
C ASP A 170 24.72 5.03 -14.44
N ILE A 171 23.47 4.92 -14.88
CA ILE A 171 22.37 4.40 -14.06
C ILE A 171 22.13 2.93 -14.41
N ALA A 172 22.34 2.05 -13.44
CA ALA A 172 22.13 0.61 -13.63
C ALA A 172 20.68 0.30 -13.96
N PHE A 173 20.38 -0.17 -15.17
CA PHE A 173 19.04 -0.56 -15.58
C PHE A 173 18.82 -2.07 -15.41
N PRO A 174 17.63 -2.52 -14.89
CA PRO A 174 16.54 -1.71 -14.37
C PRO A 174 16.70 -1.32 -12.89
N ASN A 175 17.71 -1.82 -12.18
CA ASN A 175 17.82 -1.73 -10.71
C ASN A 175 17.95 -0.29 -10.19
N GLY A 176 18.53 0.61 -10.97
CA GLY A 176 18.67 2.03 -10.63
C GLY A 176 17.52 2.92 -11.13
N TRP A 177 16.53 2.35 -11.81
CA TRP A 177 15.42 3.11 -12.39
C TRP A 177 14.58 3.77 -11.30
N LYS A 178 14.45 5.09 -11.33
CA LYS A 178 13.65 5.89 -10.38
C LYS A 178 12.31 6.31 -10.96
N ALA A 179 12.30 6.66 -12.23
CA ALA A 179 11.14 7.23 -12.92
C ALA A 179 9.93 6.26 -13.01
N ASN A 180 8.79 6.78 -13.46
CA ASN A 180 7.71 5.93 -13.94
C ASN A 180 8.11 5.25 -15.26
N ILE A 181 7.25 4.40 -15.80
CA ILE A 181 7.56 3.63 -17.03
C ILE A 181 7.81 4.51 -18.26
N SER A 182 7.36 5.78 -18.25
CA SER A 182 7.59 6.76 -19.31
C SER A 182 8.81 7.67 -19.07
N GLY A 183 9.62 7.41 -18.05
CA GLY A 183 10.82 8.19 -17.77
C GLY A 183 10.60 9.47 -16.97
N VAL A 184 9.42 9.65 -16.37
CA VAL A 184 9.07 10.83 -15.56
C VAL A 184 9.37 10.58 -14.09
N ASP A 185 10.18 11.41 -13.47
CA ASP A 185 10.37 11.41 -12.01
C ASP A 185 9.14 12.03 -11.35
N LEU A 186 8.33 11.19 -10.67
CA LEU A 186 7.08 11.62 -10.06
C LEU A 186 7.30 12.58 -8.88
N ASN A 187 8.42 12.45 -8.17
CA ASN A 187 8.71 13.27 -7.00
C ASN A 187 9.03 14.73 -7.36
N LEU A 188 9.50 14.98 -8.57
CA LEU A 188 9.86 16.31 -9.06
C LEU A 188 8.69 17.03 -9.77
N ASN A 189 7.52 16.40 -9.90
CA ASN A 189 6.40 16.92 -10.69
C ASN A 189 5.17 17.35 -9.85
N TYR A 190 5.35 17.59 -8.56
CA TYR A 190 4.31 18.20 -7.74
C TYR A 190 4.21 19.70 -7.99
N PRO A 191 2.99 20.29 -7.97
CA PRO A 191 2.81 21.72 -8.27
C PRO A 191 3.54 22.65 -7.29
N ALA A 192 3.63 22.27 -6.02
CA ALA A 192 4.28 23.05 -4.99
C ALA A 192 5.80 23.10 -5.21
N GLY A 193 6.32 24.29 -5.52
CA GLY A 193 7.75 24.50 -5.74
C GLY A 193 8.28 23.98 -7.08
N TRP A 194 7.40 23.57 -8.01
CA TRP A 194 7.82 22.98 -9.29
C TRP A 194 8.70 23.91 -10.12
N GLU A 195 8.40 25.22 -10.16
CA GLU A 195 9.19 26.17 -10.93
C GLU A 195 10.63 26.31 -10.40
N GLN A 196 10.81 26.22 -9.08
CA GLN A 196 12.13 26.24 -8.47
C GLN A 196 12.89 24.91 -8.69
N ALA A 197 12.18 23.80 -8.72
CA ALA A 197 12.79 22.47 -8.88
C ALA A 197 13.23 22.17 -10.33
N ARG A 198 12.52 22.69 -11.34
CA ARG A 198 12.84 22.41 -12.75
C ARG A 198 14.16 23.03 -13.22
N ASP A 199 14.63 24.06 -12.53
CA ASP A 199 15.84 24.83 -12.91
C ASP A 199 17.11 24.30 -12.23
N ILE A 200 17.02 23.19 -11.48
CA ILE A 200 18.11 22.45 -10.83
C ILE A 200 18.55 21.27 -11.70
#